data_94cb8d5c99e0f27e5071aec45c415dfb
#
_entry.id   94cb8d5c99e0f27e5071aec45c415dfb
#
_cell.length_a   1.000
_cell.length_b   1.000
_cell.length_c   1.000
_cell.angle_alpha   90.00
_cell.angle_beta   90.00
_cell.angle_gamma   90.00
#
_symmetry.space_group_name_H-M   'P 1'
#
loop_
_entity.id
_entity.type
_entity.pdbx_description
1 polymer ?
#
loop_
_entity_poly.entity_id
_entity_poly.type
_entity_poly.pdbx_seq_one_letter_code
_entity_poly.pdbx_strand_id
1 'polypeptide(L)'
;MTDQKKLMAVCGHMDQVAGVRQMELQDGRAAGLRCAMIHNGPLELPLMLDKCLDPAWIRYKGINLSLLTKPGLQGRNPYDTAGDEAVRSIMGGAMFTCGLGNVHGNRVVDGVEYPVHGRMRTTPAEKISMDAFWENGEYKILVSGEMREAQIFGENLVLRRTLSLIHI
;
A
#
# COMPACT_ATOMS: atom_id res chain seq x y z
N MET A 1 -31.76 -2.39 -19.07
CA MET A 1 -31.39 -2.46 -17.64
C MET A 1 -29.91 -2.12 -17.57
N THR A 2 -29.50 -1.18 -16.73
CA THR A 2 -28.08 -0.84 -16.55
C THR A 2 -27.34 -2.03 -15.95
N ASP A 3 -26.03 -2.14 -16.20
CA ASP A 3 -25.24 -3.26 -15.66
C ASP A 3 -25.23 -3.26 -14.13
N GLN A 4 -25.29 -2.11 -13.49
CA GLN A 4 -25.53 -1.98 -12.05
C GLN A 4 -26.80 -2.69 -11.62
N LYS A 5 -27.95 -2.47 -12.28
CA LYS A 5 -29.22 -3.11 -11.93
C LYS A 5 -29.19 -4.63 -12.13
N LYS A 6 -28.51 -5.10 -13.18
CA LYS A 6 -28.34 -6.53 -13.43
C LYS A 6 -27.50 -7.18 -12.33
N LEU A 7 -26.38 -6.56 -11.98
CA LEU A 7 -25.48 -7.09 -10.94
C LEU A 7 -26.18 -7.11 -9.58
N MET A 8 -26.83 -6.03 -9.18
CA MET A 8 -27.55 -5.96 -7.90
C MET A 8 -28.76 -6.89 -7.80
N ALA A 9 -29.28 -7.36 -8.93
CA ALA A 9 -30.37 -8.35 -8.92
C ALA A 9 -29.89 -9.75 -8.55
N VAL A 10 -28.60 -10.06 -8.73
CA VAL A 10 -28.01 -11.40 -8.49
C VAL A 10 -26.96 -11.40 -7.38
N CYS A 11 -26.56 -10.25 -6.90
CA CYS A 11 -25.56 -10.06 -5.86
C CYS A 11 -26.23 -9.58 -4.56
N GLY A 12 -26.18 -10.38 -3.50
CA GLY A 12 -26.77 -10.02 -2.22
C GLY A 12 -25.98 -8.96 -1.45
N HIS A 13 -24.67 -8.92 -1.65
CA HIS A 13 -23.76 -7.92 -1.07
C HIS A 13 -22.60 -7.65 -2.03
N MET A 14 -22.24 -6.40 -2.22
CA MET A 14 -21.19 -6.03 -3.18
C MET A 14 -19.83 -6.66 -2.90
N ASP A 15 -19.50 -6.94 -1.66
CA ASP A 15 -18.28 -7.69 -1.29
C ASP A 15 -18.17 -9.10 -1.93
N GLN A 16 -19.27 -9.63 -2.51
CA GLN A 16 -19.19 -10.87 -3.29
C GLN A 16 -18.46 -10.68 -4.61
N VAL A 17 -18.39 -9.47 -5.11
CA VAL A 17 -17.84 -9.16 -6.44
C VAL A 17 -16.74 -8.10 -6.39
N ALA A 18 -16.87 -7.10 -5.54
CA ALA A 18 -15.87 -6.03 -5.41
C ALA A 18 -15.99 -5.36 -4.04
N GLY A 19 -14.86 -4.96 -3.47
CA GLY A 19 -14.84 -4.28 -2.19
C GLY A 19 -13.44 -4.01 -1.66
N VAL A 20 -13.39 -3.37 -0.50
CA VAL A 20 -12.17 -3.13 0.25
C VAL A 20 -12.40 -3.43 1.73
N ARG A 21 -11.47 -4.13 2.36
CA ARG A 21 -11.50 -4.41 3.80
C ARG A 21 -10.15 -4.18 4.42
N GLN A 22 -10.14 -3.53 5.58
CA GLN A 22 -8.93 -3.48 6.39
C GLN A 22 -8.72 -4.84 7.08
N MET A 23 -7.48 -5.29 7.01
CA MET A 23 -7.03 -6.54 7.64
C MET A 23 -5.72 -6.29 8.37
N GLU A 24 -5.39 -7.18 9.30
CA GLU A 24 -4.11 -7.21 9.98
C GLU A 24 -3.51 -8.61 9.89
N LEU A 25 -2.25 -8.69 9.53
CA LEU A 25 -1.52 -9.97 9.46
C LEU A 25 -1.10 -10.38 10.87
N GLN A 26 -1.27 -11.66 11.21
CA GLN A 26 -1.09 -12.16 12.58
C GLN A 26 0.12 -13.09 12.73
N ASP A 27 0.80 -13.46 11.63
CA ASP A 27 1.84 -14.48 11.67
C ASP A 27 3.22 -13.97 11.31
N GLY A 28 4.23 -14.54 11.99
CA GLY A 28 5.64 -14.36 11.70
C GLY A 28 6.10 -12.91 11.74
N ARG A 29 6.98 -12.56 10.81
CA ARG A 29 7.57 -11.21 10.71
C ARG A 29 6.57 -10.15 10.22
N ALA A 30 5.43 -10.57 9.69
CA ALA A 30 4.37 -9.69 9.23
C ALA A 30 3.33 -9.37 10.30
N ALA A 31 3.42 -9.97 11.48
CA ALA A 31 2.47 -9.74 12.56
C ALA A 31 2.31 -8.24 12.88
N GLY A 32 1.06 -7.79 12.98
CA GLY A 32 0.70 -6.40 13.20
C GLY A 32 0.71 -5.52 11.95
N LEU A 33 1.11 -6.04 10.77
CA LEU A 33 1.09 -5.29 9.53
C LEU A 33 -0.35 -5.14 9.02
N ARG A 34 -0.83 -3.89 8.96
CA ARG A 34 -2.17 -3.57 8.48
C ARG A 34 -2.17 -3.45 6.95
N CYS A 35 -3.23 -3.92 6.35
CA CYS A 35 -3.44 -3.76 4.91
C CYS A 35 -4.90 -3.47 4.56
N ALA A 36 -5.13 -2.77 3.45
CA ALA A 36 -6.41 -2.69 2.78
C ALA A 36 -6.44 -3.74 1.67
N MET A 37 -7.17 -4.83 1.90
CA MET A 37 -7.38 -5.86 0.89
C MET A 37 -8.45 -5.38 -0.08
N ILE A 38 -8.08 -5.21 -1.33
CA ILE A 38 -8.96 -4.77 -2.42
C ILE A 38 -9.19 -5.93 -3.37
N HIS A 39 -10.42 -6.10 -3.81
CA HIS A 39 -10.77 -7.01 -4.91
C HIS A 39 -11.86 -6.40 -5.81
N ASN A 40 -11.82 -6.71 -7.10
CA ASN A 40 -12.84 -6.29 -8.07
C ASN A 40 -13.17 -7.40 -9.08
N GLY A 41 -13.49 -8.58 -8.57
CA GLY A 41 -13.69 -9.76 -9.37
C GLY A 41 -12.36 -10.41 -9.76
N PRO A 42 -11.78 -10.11 -10.94
CA PRO A 42 -10.54 -10.77 -11.37
C PRO A 42 -9.27 -10.27 -10.68
N LEU A 43 -9.27 -9.06 -10.13
CA LEU A 43 -8.12 -8.46 -9.46
C LEU A 43 -8.24 -8.56 -7.94
N GLU A 44 -7.13 -8.87 -7.30
CA GLU A 44 -6.94 -8.83 -5.85
C GLU A 44 -5.59 -8.19 -5.53
N LEU A 45 -5.60 -7.22 -4.63
CA LEU A 45 -4.37 -6.57 -4.20
C LEU A 45 -4.48 -6.04 -2.76
N PRO A 46 -3.51 -6.31 -1.90
CA PRO A 46 -3.38 -5.68 -0.59
C PRO A 46 -2.50 -4.44 -0.69
N LEU A 47 -3.03 -3.30 -0.24
CA LEU A 47 -2.24 -2.11 0.02
C LEU A 47 -1.74 -2.14 1.45
N MET A 48 -0.42 -2.09 1.64
CA MET A 48 0.19 -2.11 2.96
C MET A 48 0.10 -0.74 3.62
N LEU A 49 -0.84 -0.58 4.55
CA LEU A 49 -1.11 0.69 5.23
C LEU A 49 0.10 1.17 6.04
N ASP A 50 0.91 0.25 6.53
CA ASP A 50 2.11 0.56 7.30
C ASP A 50 3.39 0.61 6.45
N LYS A 51 3.25 0.53 5.13
CA LYS A 51 4.34 0.62 4.14
C LYS A 51 3.95 1.51 2.97
N CYS A 52 3.71 2.77 3.26
CA CYS A 52 3.48 3.82 2.25
C CYS A 52 2.32 3.54 1.29
N LEU A 53 1.32 2.75 1.67
CA LEU A 53 0.25 2.28 0.77
C LEU A 53 0.79 1.54 -0.47
N ASP A 54 1.95 0.91 -0.39
CA ASP A 54 2.47 0.11 -1.49
C ASP A 54 1.69 -1.20 -1.63
N PRO A 55 1.27 -1.59 -2.85
CA PRO A 55 0.67 -2.89 -3.08
C PRO A 55 1.73 -3.98 -2.99
N ALA A 56 1.53 -4.95 -2.07
CA ALA A 56 2.46 -6.06 -1.88
C ALA A 56 2.43 -7.02 -3.07
N TRP A 57 1.25 -7.30 -3.57
CA TRP A 57 1.08 -8.07 -4.81
C TRP A 57 -0.15 -7.60 -5.59
N ILE A 58 -0.18 -7.94 -6.86
CA ILE A 58 -1.37 -7.88 -7.70
C ILE A 58 -1.63 -9.29 -8.21
N ARG A 59 -2.80 -9.82 -7.92
CA ARG A 59 -3.27 -11.07 -8.52
C ARG A 59 -4.36 -10.78 -9.53
N TYR A 60 -4.22 -11.40 -10.69
CA TYR A 60 -5.24 -11.38 -11.73
C TYR A 60 -5.69 -12.79 -12.02
N LYS A 61 -6.97 -13.09 -11.79
CA LYS A 61 -7.54 -14.45 -11.93
C LYS A 61 -6.73 -15.52 -11.18
N GLY A 62 -6.28 -15.20 -9.97
CA GLY A 62 -5.48 -16.09 -9.13
C GLY A 62 -3.98 -16.13 -9.44
N ILE A 63 -3.53 -15.53 -10.54
CA ILE A 63 -2.11 -15.50 -10.91
C ILE A 63 -1.45 -14.26 -10.32
N ASN A 64 -0.38 -14.45 -9.56
CA ASN A 64 0.42 -13.35 -9.04
C ASN A 64 1.29 -12.73 -10.14
N LEU A 65 1.16 -11.41 -10.32
CA LEU A 65 1.89 -10.62 -11.31
C LEU A 65 3.08 -9.84 -10.72
N SER A 66 3.37 -10.04 -9.43
CA SER A 66 4.32 -9.20 -8.69
C SER A 66 5.42 -10.03 -8.05
N LEU A 67 6.57 -9.40 -7.83
CA LEU A 67 7.69 -9.99 -7.13
C LEU A 67 7.68 -9.58 -5.65
N LEU A 68 7.66 -10.55 -4.74
CA LEU A 68 8.11 -10.35 -3.38
C LEU A 68 9.58 -10.73 -3.26
N THR A 69 10.34 -9.90 -2.53
CA THR A 69 11.75 -10.20 -2.23
C THR A 69 11.87 -11.33 -1.21
N LYS A 70 13.08 -11.85 -1.02
CA LYS A 70 13.34 -12.90 -0.01
C LYS A 70 12.96 -12.51 1.43
N PRO A 71 13.17 -11.27 1.90
CA PRO A 71 12.61 -10.78 3.17
C PRO A 71 11.10 -10.90 3.28
N GLY A 72 10.36 -10.75 2.18
CA GLY A 72 8.91 -10.82 2.14
C GLY A 72 8.23 -9.70 2.93
N LEU A 73 7.02 -9.99 3.40
CA LEU A 73 6.26 -9.07 4.24
C LEU A 73 6.85 -9.05 5.65
N GLN A 74 7.01 -7.84 6.17
CA GLN A 74 7.46 -7.60 7.53
C GLN A 74 6.61 -6.52 8.14
N GLY A 75 6.32 -6.65 9.42
CA GLY A 75 5.62 -5.66 10.21
C GLY A 75 6.33 -4.31 10.20
N ARG A 76 5.69 -3.33 10.80
CA ARG A 76 6.25 -2.00 10.96
C ARG A 76 7.59 -2.09 11.67
N ASN A 77 8.62 -1.53 11.04
CA ASN A 77 9.86 -1.24 11.75
C ASN A 77 9.69 0.09 12.48
N PRO A 78 9.67 0.11 13.83
CA PRO A 78 9.48 1.35 14.59
C PRO A 78 10.68 2.30 14.53
N TYR A 79 11.83 1.82 14.03
CA TYR A 79 13.05 2.60 13.93
C TYR A 79 13.48 2.76 12.48
N ASP A 80 14.04 3.92 12.17
CA ASP A 80 14.73 4.13 10.91
C ASP A 80 15.98 3.25 10.88
N THR A 81 16.13 2.51 9.79
CA THR A 81 17.34 1.72 9.55
C THR A 81 18.33 2.53 8.75
N ALA A 82 19.54 2.67 9.27
CA ALA A 82 20.65 3.28 8.57
C ALA A 82 21.40 2.25 7.73
N GLY A 83 22.12 2.73 6.75
CA GLY A 83 23.04 1.92 5.96
C GLY A 83 22.36 0.77 5.20
N ASP A 84 23.13 -0.28 4.97
CA ASP A 84 22.70 -1.46 4.23
C ASP A 84 21.74 -2.36 5.01
N GLU A 85 21.57 -2.15 6.32
CA GLU A 85 20.59 -2.91 7.12
C GLU A 85 19.15 -2.73 6.59
N ALA A 86 18.88 -1.59 5.96
CA ALA A 86 17.60 -1.29 5.33
C ALA A 86 17.20 -2.34 4.27
N VAL A 87 18.15 -2.99 3.58
CA VAL A 87 17.84 -4.01 2.55
C VAL A 87 17.17 -5.26 3.13
N ARG A 88 17.31 -5.51 4.44
CA ARG A 88 16.67 -6.64 5.12
C ARG A 88 15.17 -6.47 5.31
N SER A 89 14.64 -5.28 5.06
CA SER A 89 13.23 -4.94 5.20
C SER A 89 12.57 -4.51 3.89
N ILE A 90 13.25 -4.66 2.76
CA ILE A 90 12.69 -4.34 1.45
C ILE A 90 11.71 -5.43 1.04
N MET A 91 10.44 -5.08 0.97
CA MET A 91 9.35 -5.97 0.58
C MET A 91 9.40 -6.32 -0.92
N GLY A 92 9.81 -5.38 -1.77
CA GLY A 92 9.54 -5.43 -3.20
C GLY A 92 8.06 -5.10 -3.44
N GLY A 93 7.36 -6.00 -4.07
CA GLY A 93 5.93 -5.86 -4.32
C GLY A 93 5.62 -5.41 -5.75
N ALA A 94 4.35 -5.12 -6.00
CA ALA A 94 3.90 -4.59 -7.28
C ALA A 94 4.31 -3.12 -7.45
N MET A 95 4.52 -2.43 -6.34
CA MET A 95 5.08 -1.09 -6.28
C MET A 95 5.99 -0.99 -5.07
N PHE A 96 7.09 -0.28 -5.20
CA PHE A 96 8.03 0.00 -4.14
C PHE A 96 8.38 1.49 -4.14
N THR A 97 7.88 2.21 -3.13
CA THR A 97 8.07 3.65 -3.04
C THR A 97 9.42 3.98 -2.43
N CYS A 98 10.24 4.70 -3.17
CA CYS A 98 11.47 5.33 -2.70
C CYS A 98 11.22 6.81 -2.35
N GLY A 99 12.10 7.39 -1.57
CA GLY A 99 12.08 8.82 -1.27
C GLY A 99 11.62 9.10 0.16
N LEU A 100 11.20 10.34 0.51
CA LEU A 100 11.22 11.51 -0.38
C LEU A 100 12.61 12.15 -0.41
N GLY A 101 13.40 12.03 0.67
CA GLY A 101 14.74 12.63 0.77
C GLY A 101 15.80 11.90 -0.05
N ASN A 102 15.63 10.60 -0.34
CA ASN A 102 16.61 9.82 -1.10
C ASN A 102 15.98 8.68 -1.90
N VAL A 103 16.42 8.49 -3.14
CA VAL A 103 15.99 7.38 -4.03
C VAL A 103 17.13 6.45 -4.43
N HIS A 104 18.34 6.73 -3.97
CA HIS A 104 19.58 5.99 -4.29
C HIS A 104 20.02 5.08 -3.13
N GLY A 105 21.21 4.52 -3.25
CA GLY A 105 21.91 3.85 -2.15
C GLY A 105 22.18 4.81 -0.97
N ASN A 106 22.76 4.28 0.10
CA ASN A 106 23.17 5.11 1.24
C ASN A 106 24.05 6.25 0.80
N ARG A 107 23.81 7.42 1.35
CA ARG A 107 24.64 8.59 1.10
C ARG A 107 24.59 9.59 2.24
N VAL A 108 25.62 10.41 2.31
CA VAL A 108 25.67 11.58 3.18
C VAL A 108 25.60 12.83 2.31
N VAL A 109 24.65 13.71 2.60
CA VAL A 109 24.51 15.01 1.93
C VAL A 109 24.46 16.08 3.00
N ASP A 110 25.36 17.05 2.94
CA ASP A 110 25.47 18.15 3.90
C ASP A 110 25.50 17.69 5.37
N GLY A 111 26.20 16.56 5.63
CA GLY A 111 26.28 15.95 6.96
C GLY A 111 25.08 15.14 7.41
N VAL A 112 24.04 15.04 6.60
CA VAL A 112 22.85 14.23 6.86
C VAL A 112 22.97 12.87 6.18
N GLU A 113 22.83 11.80 6.95
CA GLU A 113 22.83 10.43 6.42
C GLU A 113 21.44 10.03 5.94
N TYR A 114 21.39 9.55 4.70
CA TYR A 114 20.17 9.04 4.06
C TYR A 114 20.26 7.52 3.86
N PRO A 115 19.29 6.75 4.35
CA PRO A 115 19.26 5.30 4.12
C PRO A 115 18.99 4.97 2.67
N VAL A 116 19.32 3.74 2.27
CA VAL A 116 19.02 3.22 0.94
C VAL A 116 17.53 3.35 0.64
N HIS A 117 17.20 3.96 -0.52
CA HIS A 117 15.84 4.22 -1.00
C HIS A 117 14.97 5.13 -0.12
N GLY A 118 15.57 5.81 0.87
CA GLY A 118 14.85 6.72 1.76
C GLY A 118 13.97 6.02 2.81
N ARG A 119 13.17 6.81 3.50
CA ARG A 119 12.36 6.37 4.66
C ARG A 119 10.90 6.12 4.32
N MET A 120 10.42 6.66 3.19
CA MET A 120 8.99 6.63 2.83
C MET A 120 8.44 5.21 2.77
N ARG A 121 9.22 4.24 2.27
CA ARG A 121 8.83 2.82 2.14
C ARG A 121 8.43 2.13 3.45
N THR A 122 8.81 2.67 4.59
CA THR A 122 8.47 2.17 5.93
C THR A 122 7.55 3.10 6.70
N THR A 123 7.13 4.20 6.08
CA THR A 123 6.28 5.20 6.70
C THR A 123 4.82 4.74 6.65
N PRO A 124 4.15 4.59 7.81
CA PRO A 124 2.74 4.25 7.85
C PRO A 124 1.89 5.38 7.30
N ALA A 125 0.78 5.00 6.68
CA ALA A 125 -0.25 5.97 6.29
C ALA A 125 -1.07 6.42 7.49
N GLU A 126 -1.38 7.71 7.50
CA GLU A 126 -2.34 8.35 8.39
C GLU A 126 -3.51 8.94 7.59
N LYS A 127 -4.61 9.32 8.25
CA LYS A 127 -5.82 9.86 7.61
C LYS A 127 -6.33 8.97 6.47
N ILE A 128 -6.36 7.67 6.74
CA ILE A 128 -6.74 6.66 5.75
C ILE A 128 -8.25 6.75 5.51
N SER A 129 -8.63 6.80 4.22
CA SER A 129 -10.02 6.62 3.77
C SER A 129 -10.07 5.38 2.86
N MET A 130 -11.11 4.59 3.05
CA MET A 130 -11.41 3.41 2.24
C MET A 130 -12.89 3.42 1.89
N ASP A 131 -13.20 3.68 0.64
CA ASP A 131 -14.56 3.84 0.14
C ASP A 131 -14.83 2.91 -1.03
N ALA A 132 -16.07 2.41 -1.12
CA ALA A 132 -16.53 1.63 -2.26
C ALA A 132 -17.98 2.04 -2.57
N PHE A 133 -18.21 2.56 -3.79
CA PHE A 133 -19.48 3.19 -4.16
C PHE A 133 -19.76 3.12 -5.65
N TRP A 134 -21.02 3.32 -6.00
CA TRP A 134 -21.46 3.45 -7.38
C TRP A 134 -21.35 4.92 -7.84
N GLU A 135 -20.70 5.14 -8.97
CA GLU A 135 -20.65 6.42 -9.65
C GLU A 135 -20.78 6.22 -11.17
N ASN A 136 -21.75 6.87 -11.79
CA ASN A 136 -22.00 6.80 -13.24
C ASN A 136 -22.16 5.38 -13.81
N GLY A 137 -22.68 4.44 -13.01
CA GLY A 137 -22.87 3.06 -13.40
C GLY A 137 -21.66 2.15 -13.22
N GLU A 138 -20.55 2.68 -12.75
CA GLU A 138 -19.35 1.96 -12.37
C GLU A 138 -19.24 1.82 -10.85
N TYR A 139 -18.81 0.66 -10.38
CA TYR A 139 -18.49 0.47 -8.96
C TYR A 139 -17.02 0.79 -8.73
N LYS A 140 -16.76 1.83 -7.94
CA LYS A 140 -15.42 2.35 -7.67
C LYS A 140 -15.00 2.00 -6.27
N ILE A 141 -13.73 1.64 -6.13
CA ILE A 141 -13.05 1.45 -4.85
C ILE A 141 -11.96 2.49 -4.78
N LEU A 142 -11.94 3.26 -3.71
CA LEU A 142 -10.94 4.29 -3.44
C LEU A 142 -10.26 4.00 -2.11
N VAL A 143 -8.94 4.01 -2.11
CA VAL A 143 -8.14 4.01 -0.88
C VAL A 143 -7.18 5.18 -0.93
N SER A 144 -7.21 6.03 0.07
CA SER A 144 -6.31 7.17 0.17
C SER A 144 -5.68 7.28 1.56
N GLY A 145 -4.57 8.00 1.64
CA GLY A 145 -3.88 8.29 2.88
C GLY A 145 -2.73 9.26 2.69
N GLU A 146 -2.21 9.75 3.79
CA GLU A 146 -1.04 10.62 3.85
C GLU A 146 0.11 9.88 4.55
N MET A 147 1.32 10.01 4.03
CA MET A 147 2.56 9.57 4.67
C MET A 147 3.43 10.79 4.91
N ARG A 148 4.02 10.86 6.10
CA ARG A 148 4.79 12.03 6.50
C ARG A 148 6.23 11.64 6.84
N GLU A 149 7.18 12.34 6.23
CA GLU A 149 8.59 12.33 6.58
C GLU A 149 8.95 13.72 7.11
N ALA A 150 9.27 13.80 8.39
CA ALA A 150 9.49 15.08 9.07
C ALA A 150 10.60 15.02 10.09
N GLN A 151 11.29 16.14 10.29
CA GLN A 151 12.30 16.35 11.31
C GLN A 151 11.95 17.57 12.16
N ILE A 152 12.30 17.56 13.44
CA ILE A 152 11.99 18.67 14.37
C ILE A 152 12.53 20.02 13.87
N PHE A 153 13.76 20.03 13.37
CA PHE A 153 14.44 21.23 12.86
C PHE A 153 14.76 21.13 11.37
N GLY A 154 13.98 20.37 10.62
CA GLY A 154 14.21 20.11 9.21
C GLY A 154 12.93 20.12 8.40
N GLU A 155 12.93 19.31 7.38
CA GLU A 155 11.85 19.19 6.42
C GLU A 155 10.58 18.56 7.02
N ASN A 156 9.44 18.91 6.43
CA ASN A 156 8.15 18.28 6.69
C ASN A 156 7.49 17.94 5.35
N LEU A 157 7.83 16.78 4.85
CA LEU A 157 7.36 16.30 3.55
C LEU A 157 6.12 15.42 3.74
N VAL A 158 5.11 15.65 2.91
CA VAL A 158 3.87 14.88 2.95
C VAL A 158 3.59 14.30 1.57
N LEU A 159 3.56 12.97 1.50
CA LEU A 159 3.08 12.25 0.33
C LEU A 159 1.59 11.93 0.52
N ARG A 160 0.75 12.42 -0.38
CA ARG A 160 -0.65 12.01 -0.48
C ARG A 160 -0.78 11.01 -1.59
N ARG A 161 -1.41 9.89 -1.29
CA ARG A 161 -1.64 8.83 -2.28
C ARG A 161 -3.11 8.46 -2.32
N THR A 162 -3.62 8.29 -3.52
CA THR A 162 -4.94 7.71 -3.78
C THR A 162 -4.79 6.61 -4.80
N LEU A 163 -5.34 5.44 -4.48
CA LEU A 163 -5.49 4.33 -5.41
C LEU A 163 -6.98 4.18 -5.72
N SER A 164 -7.27 4.15 -7.01
CA SER A 164 -8.62 3.93 -7.53
C SER A 164 -8.66 2.63 -8.33
N LEU A 165 -9.65 1.80 -8.03
CA LEU A 165 -9.95 0.59 -8.78
C LEU A 165 -11.41 0.61 -9.20
N ILE A 166 -11.67 0.29 -10.47
CA ILE A 166 -13.02 0.29 -11.03
C ILE A 166 -13.40 -1.15 -11.34
N HIS A 167 -14.59 -1.55 -10.88
CA HIS A 167 -15.24 -2.79 -11.31
C HIS A 167 -16.15 -2.50 -12.48
N ILE A 168 -15.91 -3.16 -13.58
CA ILE A 168 -16.69 -3.04 -14.82
C ILE A 168 -17.61 -4.24 -14.94
#